data_8e3cc30598348ac83d69c3efaa47fab9
#
_entry.id   8e3cc30598348ac83d69c3efaa47fab9
#
_cell.length_a   1.000
_cell.length_b   1.000
_cell.length_c   1.000
_cell.angle_alpha   90.00
_cell.angle_beta   90.00
_cell.angle_gamma   90.00
#
_symmetry.space_group_name_H-M   'P 1'
#
loop_
_entity.id
_entity.type
_entity.pdbx_description
1 polymer ?
#
loop_
_entity_poly.entity_id
_entity_poly.type
_entity_poly.pdbx_seq_one_letter_code
_entity_poly.pdbx_strand_id
1 'polypeptide(L)'
;MYGRPVWTVLEAPFQQMLVNPQHSKAVPGRKTDAKDGEWIADLLQHGLRKGSFVPPRPIQDWRDLTRYRIELRQSQNRVANRLQKFLEQANLKLSSVASDVLGVSGRRMREAIIAGQDNPNNWRSWRVED
;
A
#
# COMPACT_ATOMS: atom_id res chain seq x y z
N MET A 1 -6.39 -5.53 5.83
CA MET A 1 -6.64 -5.55 7.28
C MET A 1 -7.88 -6.41 7.52
N TYR A 2 -7.71 -7.67 7.87
CA TYR A 2 -8.83 -8.62 8.07
C TYR A 2 -9.60 -8.41 9.38
N GLY A 3 -9.02 -7.71 10.35
CA GLY A 3 -9.65 -7.53 11.67
C GLY A 3 -10.79 -6.50 11.75
N ARG A 4 -10.88 -5.56 10.81
CA ARG A 4 -11.89 -4.49 10.88
C ARG A 4 -13.33 -4.98 10.69
N PRO A 5 -13.64 -5.85 9.70
CA PRO A 5 -15.00 -6.41 9.59
C PRO A 5 -15.43 -7.18 10.85
N VAL A 6 -14.53 -8.00 11.40
CA VAL A 6 -14.79 -8.76 12.62
C VAL A 6 -15.04 -7.81 13.79
N TRP A 7 -14.21 -6.78 13.95
CA TRP A 7 -14.40 -5.75 14.97
C TRP A 7 -15.77 -5.09 14.87
N THR A 8 -16.16 -4.65 13.68
CA THR A 8 -17.45 -3.96 13.48
C THR A 8 -18.66 -4.83 13.80
N VAL A 9 -18.61 -6.12 13.47
CA VAL A 9 -19.71 -7.06 13.76
C VAL A 9 -19.82 -7.34 15.26
N LEU A 10 -18.68 -7.44 15.95
CA LEU A 10 -18.64 -7.78 17.37
C LEU A 10 -18.75 -6.57 18.30
N GLU A 11 -18.65 -5.34 17.79
CA GLU A 11 -18.66 -4.11 18.60
C GLU A 11 -19.97 -3.91 19.38
N ALA A 12 -21.10 -4.34 18.81
CA ALA A 12 -22.40 -4.17 19.45
C ALA A 12 -22.65 -5.16 20.62
N PRO A 13 -22.39 -6.49 20.46
CA PRO A 13 -22.67 -7.47 21.50
C PRO A 13 -21.55 -7.64 22.53
N PHE A 14 -20.30 -7.20 22.25
CA PHE A 14 -19.15 -7.50 23.10
C PHE A 14 -18.27 -6.29 23.39
N GLN A 15 -17.73 -6.26 24.62
CA GLN A 15 -16.62 -5.36 24.91
C GLN A 15 -15.34 -5.93 24.31
N GLN A 16 -14.77 -5.24 23.32
CA GLN A 16 -13.61 -5.70 22.56
C GLN A 16 -12.32 -5.08 23.06
N MET A 17 -11.25 -5.87 23.07
CA MET A 17 -9.91 -5.42 23.34
C MET A 17 -8.98 -5.80 22.17
N LEU A 18 -8.37 -4.83 21.52
CA LEU A 18 -7.34 -5.09 20.54
C LEU A 18 -5.99 -5.24 21.23
N VAL A 19 -5.32 -6.36 21.04
CA VAL A 19 -4.01 -6.64 21.66
C VAL A 19 -2.95 -6.84 20.60
N ASN A 20 -1.74 -6.30 20.83
CA ASN A 20 -0.61 -6.52 19.92
C ASN A 20 -0.09 -7.98 20.09
N PRO A 21 -0.05 -8.77 18.99
CA PRO A 21 0.43 -10.16 19.03
C PRO A 21 1.88 -10.31 19.52
N GLN A 22 2.73 -9.29 19.33
CA GLN A 22 4.12 -9.33 19.78
C GLN A 22 4.23 -9.35 21.30
N HIS A 23 3.34 -8.66 22.00
CA HIS A 23 3.28 -8.71 23.47
C HIS A 23 2.80 -10.07 23.97
N SER A 24 2.06 -10.81 23.15
CA SER A 24 1.60 -12.16 23.47
C SER A 24 2.70 -13.21 23.35
N LYS A 25 3.61 -13.04 22.40
CA LYS A 25 4.71 -13.98 22.15
C LYS A 25 5.79 -13.95 23.24
N ALA A 26 5.85 -12.87 24.01
CA ALA A 26 6.83 -12.72 25.09
C ALA A 26 6.51 -13.55 26.35
N VAL A 27 5.29 -14.13 26.45
CA VAL A 27 4.89 -14.95 27.60
C VAL A 27 5.08 -16.43 27.27
N PRO A 28 5.92 -17.19 28.00
CA PRO A 28 6.15 -18.62 27.78
C PRO A 28 4.89 -19.45 28.03
N GLY A 29 4.69 -20.55 27.33
CA GLY A 29 3.63 -21.52 27.66
C GLY A 29 2.77 -22.01 26.50
N ARG A 30 3.02 -21.59 25.25
CA ARG A 30 2.16 -21.90 24.11
C ARG A 30 2.58 -23.17 23.36
N LYS A 31 1.63 -24.09 23.10
CA LYS A 31 1.90 -25.27 22.25
C LYS A 31 0.81 -25.71 21.27
N THR A 32 -0.45 -25.25 21.35
CA THR A 32 -1.54 -25.67 20.45
C THR A 32 -2.62 -24.60 20.31
N ASP A 33 -3.28 -24.52 19.14
CA ASP A 33 -4.33 -23.53 18.84
C ASP A 33 -5.55 -23.65 19.76
N ALA A 34 -5.91 -24.86 20.20
CA ALA A 34 -7.03 -25.09 21.15
C ALA A 34 -6.77 -24.48 22.53
N LYS A 35 -5.52 -24.51 22.99
CA LYS A 35 -5.09 -23.91 24.25
C LYS A 35 -4.87 -22.40 24.17
N ASP A 36 -4.83 -21.83 22.97
CA ASP A 36 -4.64 -20.40 22.77
C ASP A 36 -5.80 -19.58 23.36
N GLY A 37 -7.04 -20.04 23.21
CA GLY A 37 -8.22 -19.38 23.76
C GLY A 37 -8.22 -19.33 25.30
N GLU A 38 -7.98 -20.46 25.94
CA GLU A 38 -7.90 -20.56 27.39
C GLU A 38 -6.73 -19.70 27.92
N TRP A 39 -5.59 -19.81 27.32
CA TRP A 39 -4.42 -19.03 27.69
C TRP A 39 -4.61 -17.50 27.51
N ILE A 40 -5.28 -17.07 26.44
CA ILE A 40 -5.63 -15.65 26.24
C ILE A 40 -6.61 -15.18 27.32
N ALA A 41 -7.60 -16.01 27.69
CA ALA A 41 -8.55 -15.70 28.75
C ALA A 41 -7.85 -15.58 30.11
N ASP A 42 -6.95 -16.49 30.43
CA ASP A 42 -6.14 -16.48 31.64
C ASP A 42 -5.26 -15.23 31.75
N LEU A 43 -4.57 -14.88 30.66
CA LEU A 43 -3.77 -13.65 30.62
C LEU A 43 -4.62 -12.37 30.77
N LEU A 44 -5.85 -12.39 30.28
CA LEU A 44 -6.78 -11.27 30.42
C LEU A 44 -7.26 -11.16 31.88
N GLN A 45 -7.61 -12.29 32.49
CA GLN A 45 -8.04 -12.37 33.89
C GLN A 45 -6.98 -11.87 34.87
N HIS A 46 -5.71 -12.15 34.60
CA HIS A 46 -4.60 -11.70 35.43
C HIS A 46 -4.09 -10.28 35.08
N GLY A 47 -4.79 -9.56 34.21
CA GLY A 47 -4.41 -8.19 33.82
C GLY A 47 -3.09 -8.07 33.05
N LEU A 48 -2.54 -9.19 32.56
CA LEU A 48 -1.27 -9.23 31.81
C LEU A 48 -1.38 -8.74 30.36
N ARG A 49 -2.55 -8.28 29.96
CA ARG A 49 -2.81 -7.76 28.61
C ARG A 49 -3.12 -6.28 28.63
N LYS A 50 -2.29 -5.51 27.90
CA LYS A 50 -2.59 -4.10 27.62
C LYS A 50 -3.33 -3.98 26.30
N GLY A 51 -4.51 -3.35 26.32
CA GLY A 51 -5.23 -3.00 25.12
C GLY A 51 -4.48 -1.98 24.27
N SER A 52 -4.45 -2.19 22.97
CA SER A 52 -3.95 -1.21 22.02
C SER A 52 -5.01 -0.13 21.77
N PHE A 53 -4.56 1.09 21.53
CA PHE A 53 -5.47 2.19 21.20
C PHE A 53 -6.20 1.91 19.88
N VAL A 54 -7.51 1.91 19.91
CA VAL A 54 -8.38 1.86 18.74
C VAL A 54 -8.89 3.27 18.46
N PRO A 55 -8.49 3.91 17.38
CA PRO A 55 -8.94 5.27 17.08
C PRO A 55 -10.44 5.30 16.79
N PRO A 56 -11.13 6.43 17.06
CA PRO A 56 -12.54 6.60 16.71
C PRO A 56 -12.76 6.53 15.20
N ARG A 57 -13.99 6.17 14.77
CA ARG A 57 -14.34 5.92 13.37
C ARG A 57 -13.87 6.99 12.38
N PRO A 58 -14.05 8.30 12.62
CA PRO A 58 -13.57 9.33 11.69
C PRO A 58 -12.07 9.23 11.42
N ILE A 59 -11.26 8.95 12.45
CA ILE A 59 -9.81 8.80 12.30
C ILE A 59 -9.46 7.49 11.57
N GLN A 60 -10.24 6.43 11.77
CA GLN A 60 -10.08 5.19 11.00
C GLN A 60 -10.31 5.43 9.51
N ASP A 61 -11.38 6.17 9.15
CA ASP A 61 -11.72 6.48 7.77
C ASP A 61 -10.64 7.34 7.09
N TRP A 62 -10.11 8.35 7.80
CA TRP A 62 -8.96 9.13 7.34
C TRP A 62 -7.72 8.27 7.08
N ARG A 63 -7.44 7.32 7.96
CA ARG A 63 -6.32 6.37 7.78
C ARG A 63 -6.53 5.48 6.56
N ASP A 64 -7.74 5.02 6.32
CA ASP A 64 -8.04 4.17 5.17
C ASP A 64 -7.92 4.96 3.86
N LEU A 65 -8.43 6.19 3.80
CA LEU A 65 -8.26 7.06 2.64
C LEU A 65 -6.77 7.35 2.36
N THR A 66 -6.01 7.62 3.41
CA THR A 66 -4.56 7.86 3.27
C THR A 66 -3.83 6.62 2.73
N ARG A 67 -4.15 5.44 3.25
CA ARG A 67 -3.58 4.17 2.76
C ARG A 67 -3.97 3.91 1.33
N TYR A 68 -5.24 4.09 0.99
CA TYR A 68 -5.73 3.93 -0.39
C TYR A 68 -5.00 4.86 -1.36
N ARG A 69 -4.79 6.12 -0.98
CA ARG A 69 -3.98 7.07 -1.76
C ARG A 69 -2.56 6.56 -1.99
N ILE A 70 -1.92 6.00 -0.95
CA ILE A 70 -0.57 5.43 -1.06
C ILE A 70 -0.57 4.23 -2.01
N GLU A 71 -1.54 3.33 -1.91
CA GLU A 71 -1.67 2.16 -2.79
C GLU A 71 -1.88 2.56 -4.26
N LEU A 72 -2.71 3.59 -4.52
CA LEU A 72 -2.90 4.12 -5.87
C LEU A 72 -1.59 4.67 -6.44
N ARG A 73 -0.84 5.46 -5.65
CA ARG A 73 0.47 5.97 -6.08
C ARG A 73 1.47 4.85 -6.35
N GLN A 74 1.53 3.85 -5.47
CA GLN A 74 2.40 2.70 -5.69
C GLN A 74 2.00 1.91 -6.95
N SER A 75 0.71 1.79 -7.22
CA SER A 75 0.21 1.16 -8.44
C SER A 75 0.60 1.94 -9.69
N GLN A 76 0.45 3.26 -9.66
CA GLN A 76 0.90 4.15 -10.74
C GLN A 76 2.41 4.01 -11.00
N ASN A 77 3.23 4.02 -9.95
CA ASN A 77 4.67 3.84 -10.08
C ASN A 77 5.06 2.47 -10.65
N ARG A 78 4.33 1.39 -10.26
CA ARG A 78 4.55 0.06 -10.85
C ARG A 78 4.29 0.05 -12.36
N VAL A 79 3.23 0.72 -12.81
CA VAL A 79 2.93 0.83 -14.24
C VAL A 79 3.98 1.66 -14.97
N ALA A 80 4.40 2.80 -14.39
CA ALA A 80 5.47 3.62 -14.93
C ALA A 80 6.78 2.84 -15.12
N ASN A 81 7.19 2.11 -14.09
CA ASN A 81 8.41 1.30 -14.13
C ASN A 81 8.33 0.17 -15.17
N ARG A 82 7.15 -0.47 -15.33
CA ARG A 82 6.94 -1.44 -16.41
C ARG A 82 7.09 -0.80 -17.78
N LEU A 83 6.47 0.35 -17.99
CA LEU A 83 6.55 1.08 -19.25
C LEU A 83 8.01 1.46 -19.58
N GLN A 84 8.74 2.00 -18.60
CA GLN A 84 10.18 2.29 -18.79
C GLN A 84 10.96 1.06 -19.19
N LYS A 85 10.74 -0.08 -18.49
CA LYS A 85 11.39 -1.34 -18.82
C LYS A 85 11.12 -1.80 -20.26
N PHE A 86 9.88 -1.69 -20.73
CA PHE A 86 9.56 -2.03 -22.12
C PHE A 86 10.24 -1.12 -23.11
N LEU A 87 10.26 0.20 -22.86
CA LEU A 87 10.96 1.15 -23.72
C LEU A 87 12.46 0.89 -23.77
N GLU A 88 13.08 0.60 -22.62
CA GLU A 88 14.51 0.25 -22.54
C GLU A 88 14.84 -1.06 -23.29
N GLN A 89 13.97 -2.05 -23.23
CA GLN A 89 14.10 -3.29 -24.00
C GLN A 89 14.04 -3.04 -25.51
N ALA A 90 13.30 -2.02 -25.93
CA ALA A 90 13.23 -1.54 -27.32
C ALA A 90 14.38 -0.56 -27.68
N ASN A 91 15.39 -0.38 -26.81
CA ASN A 91 16.46 0.60 -26.92
C ASN A 91 15.97 2.07 -26.96
N LEU A 92 14.77 2.35 -26.44
CA LEU A 92 14.17 3.68 -26.38
C LEU A 92 14.36 4.25 -24.96
N LYS A 93 15.42 5.02 -24.73
CA LYS A 93 15.69 5.69 -23.42
C LYS A 93 14.90 6.99 -23.27
N LEU A 94 13.59 6.90 -23.07
CA LEU A 94 12.74 8.07 -22.90
C LEU A 94 13.11 8.89 -21.65
N SER A 95 13.58 8.23 -20.60
CA SER A 95 14.05 8.87 -19.36
C SER A 95 15.27 9.78 -19.52
N SER A 96 16.03 9.66 -20.63
CA SER A 96 17.14 10.59 -20.94
C SER A 96 16.68 11.93 -21.51
N VAL A 97 15.42 12.00 -21.95
CA VAL A 97 14.87 13.19 -22.62
C VAL A 97 13.72 13.81 -21.82
N ALA A 98 12.89 13.00 -21.16
CA ALA A 98 11.79 13.43 -20.33
C ALA A 98 12.08 13.11 -18.86
N SER A 99 12.02 14.10 -17.98
CA SER A 99 12.20 13.96 -16.53
C SER A 99 11.05 13.13 -15.91
N ASP A 100 9.83 13.28 -16.43
CA ASP A 100 8.67 12.47 -16.06
C ASP A 100 8.09 11.78 -17.30
N VAL A 101 8.24 10.45 -17.33
CA VAL A 101 7.71 9.60 -18.41
C VAL A 101 6.18 9.59 -18.45
N LEU A 102 5.51 9.83 -17.32
CA LEU A 102 4.05 9.91 -17.24
C LEU A 102 3.51 11.33 -17.44
N GLY A 103 4.35 12.35 -17.40
CA GLY A 103 4.00 13.74 -17.60
C GLY A 103 3.56 14.06 -19.02
N VAL A 104 3.28 15.33 -19.29
CA VAL A 104 2.75 15.81 -20.58
C VAL A 104 3.72 15.50 -21.72
N SER A 105 4.99 15.83 -21.55
CA SER A 105 6.04 15.55 -22.55
C SER A 105 6.21 14.06 -22.79
N GLY A 106 6.28 13.24 -21.72
CA GLY A 106 6.40 11.80 -21.82
C GLY A 106 5.18 11.15 -22.51
N ARG A 107 3.99 11.69 -22.31
CA ARG A 107 2.77 11.22 -22.99
C ARG A 107 2.84 11.49 -24.49
N ARG A 108 3.18 12.71 -24.90
CA ARG A 108 3.32 13.08 -26.31
C ARG A 108 4.37 12.21 -27.02
N MET A 109 5.51 11.97 -26.37
CA MET A 109 6.54 11.10 -26.92
C MET A 109 6.06 9.67 -27.12
N ARG A 110 5.33 9.11 -26.16
CA ARG A 110 4.75 7.77 -26.29
C ARG A 110 3.70 7.67 -27.38
N GLU A 111 2.82 8.65 -27.48
CA GLU A 111 1.81 8.73 -28.55
C GLU A 111 2.46 8.78 -29.92
N ALA A 112 3.55 9.54 -30.07
CA ALA A 112 4.32 9.61 -31.31
C ALA A 112 5.01 8.26 -31.64
N ILE A 113 5.59 7.59 -30.64
CA ILE A 113 6.16 6.24 -30.82
C ILE A 113 5.08 5.24 -31.28
N ILE A 114 3.90 5.28 -30.67
CA ILE A 114 2.77 4.42 -31.06
C ILE A 114 2.32 4.73 -32.49
N ALA A 115 2.40 5.99 -32.93
CA ALA A 115 2.11 6.40 -34.29
C ALA A 115 3.25 6.07 -35.30
N GLY A 116 4.30 5.36 -34.87
CA GLY A 116 5.43 4.98 -35.71
C GLY A 116 6.48 6.08 -35.93
N GLN A 117 6.45 7.13 -35.13
CA GLN A 117 7.43 8.22 -35.16
C GLN A 117 8.53 7.94 -34.12
N ASP A 118 9.49 7.12 -34.44
CA ASP A 118 10.56 6.67 -33.55
C ASP A 118 11.88 7.46 -33.67
N ASN A 119 11.91 8.55 -34.44
CA ASN A 119 13.10 9.35 -34.64
C ASN A 119 13.48 10.14 -33.38
N PRO A 120 14.61 9.82 -32.70
CA PRO A 120 15.00 10.46 -31.46
C PRO A 120 15.28 11.98 -31.59
N ASN A 121 15.60 12.44 -32.76
CA ASN A 121 15.88 13.89 -33.01
C ASN A 121 14.61 14.74 -32.83
N ASN A 122 13.45 14.20 -33.09
CA ASN A 122 12.18 14.88 -32.91
C ASN A 122 11.76 14.98 -31.44
N TRP A 123 12.29 14.15 -30.56
CA TRP A 123 11.87 14.09 -29.14
C TRP A 123 12.22 15.38 -28.37
N ARG A 124 13.30 16.09 -28.76
CA ARG A 124 13.66 17.37 -28.13
C ARG A 124 12.60 18.48 -28.41
N SER A 125 11.96 18.44 -29.57
CA SER A 125 10.93 19.41 -29.91
C SER A 125 9.60 19.19 -29.19
N TRP A 126 9.40 18.00 -28.62
CA TRP A 126 8.19 17.64 -27.84
C TRP A 126 8.34 17.92 -26.35
N ARG A 127 9.52 18.33 -25.91
CA ARG A 127 9.72 18.75 -24.52
C ARG A 127 8.90 20.02 -24.28
N VAL A 128 8.00 19.97 -23.33
CA VAL A 128 7.33 21.16 -22.79
C VAL A 128 8.18 21.64 -21.63
N GLU A 129 8.64 22.88 -21.68
CA GLU A 129 9.24 23.52 -20.52
C GLU A 129 8.13 23.76 -19.51
N ASP A 130 8.26 23.13 -18.32
CA ASP A 130 7.36 23.30 -17.19
C ASP A 130 7.67 24.60 -16.45
#